data_bd97ee7a2251305fb48545275406534c
#
_entry.id   bd97ee7a2251305fb48545275406534c
#
_cell.length_a   1.000
_cell.length_b   1.000
_cell.length_c   1.000
_cell.angle_alpha   90.00
_cell.angle_beta   90.00
_cell.angle_gamma   90.00
#
_symmetry.space_group_name_H-M   'P 1'
#
loop_
_entity.id
_entity.type
_entity.pdbx_description
1 polymer ?
#
loop_
_entity_poly.entity_id
_entity_poly.type
_entity_poly.pdbx_seq_one_letter_code
_entity_poly.pdbx_strand_id
1 'polypeptide(L)' 'MGRFFFDLQGTQNSNDPTGLQFESELDAFRAAQRLARELSRTRPNLRGNTWVAVVTRKRDGDAYYVSV' A
#
# COMPACT_ATOMS: atom_id res chain seq x y z
N MET A 1 -14.99 -6.49 -7.46
CA MET A 1 -14.97 -5.64 -6.25
C MET A 1 -14.31 -6.38 -5.10
N GLY A 2 -13.35 -5.77 -4.45
CA GLY A 2 -12.64 -6.42 -3.36
C GLY A 2 -12.09 -5.41 -2.36
N ARG A 3 -11.76 -5.91 -1.16
CA ARG A 3 -11.17 -5.10 -0.12
C ARG A 3 -9.65 -5.27 -0.16
N PHE A 4 -8.96 -4.15 -0.20
CA PHE A 4 -7.51 -4.12 -0.25
C PHE A 4 -6.98 -3.36 0.95
N PHE A 5 -5.83 -3.79 1.44
CA PHE A 5 -5.19 -3.19 2.61
C PHE A 5 -3.86 -2.61 2.19
N PHE A 6 -3.53 -1.46 2.71
CA PHE A 6 -2.28 -0.76 2.40
C PHE A 6 -1.39 -0.78 3.64
N ASP A 7 -0.51 -1.75 3.70
CA ASP A 7 0.44 -1.89 4.79
C ASP A 7 1.74 -1.17 4.44
N LEU A 8 2.44 -0.68 5.44
CA LEU A 8 3.79 -0.14 5.25
C LEU A 8 4.80 -1.19 5.67
N GLN A 9 5.86 -1.35 4.89
CA GLN A 9 6.94 -2.28 5.16
C GLN A 9 8.28 -1.64 4.87
N GLY A 10 9.28 -1.98 5.67
CA GLY A 10 10.62 -1.45 5.53
C GLY A 10 11.07 -0.78 6.80
N THR A 11 11.62 0.42 6.71
CA THR A 11 12.04 1.19 7.89
C THR A 11 10.83 1.49 8.78
N GLN A 12 9.70 1.83 8.18
CA GLN A 12 8.43 2.03 8.88
C GLN A 12 7.53 0.83 8.60
N ASN A 13 7.01 0.19 9.66
CA ASN A 13 6.11 -0.96 9.52
C ASN A 13 4.79 -0.65 10.19
N SER A 14 3.69 -0.86 9.46
CA SER A 14 2.35 -0.57 9.95
C SER A 14 1.35 -1.39 9.15
N ASN A 15 0.34 -1.93 9.82
CA ASN A 15 -0.72 -2.68 9.16
C ASN A 15 -1.97 -1.83 9.09
N ASP A 16 -2.63 -1.88 7.92
CA ASP A 16 -3.91 -1.22 7.72
C ASP A 16 -5.00 -2.06 8.42
N PRO A 17 -5.70 -1.53 9.42
CA PRO A 17 -6.65 -2.33 10.18
C PRO A 17 -7.97 -2.57 9.47
N THR A 18 -8.38 -1.71 8.54
CA THR A 18 -9.72 -1.77 7.95
C THR A 18 -9.73 -2.00 6.45
N GLY A 19 -8.74 -1.50 5.73
CA GLY A 19 -8.71 -1.57 4.29
C GLY A 19 -9.76 -0.69 3.63
N LEU A 20 -9.80 -0.75 2.31
CA LEU A 20 -10.76 -0.02 1.49
C LEU A 20 -11.23 -0.92 0.38
N GLN A 21 -12.48 -0.75 -0.04
CA GLN A 21 -13.01 -1.48 -1.19
C GLN A 21 -12.72 -0.74 -2.47
N PHE A 22 -12.30 -1.50 -3.47
CA PHE A 22 -12.07 -0.99 -4.83
C PHE A 22 -12.75 -1.91 -5.83
N GLU A 23 -13.12 -1.36 -6.97
CA GLU A 23 -13.76 -2.15 -8.01
C GLU A 23 -12.77 -3.07 -8.72
N SER A 24 -11.48 -2.69 -8.76
CA SER A 24 -10.46 -3.47 -9.43
C SER A 24 -9.13 -3.33 -8.73
N GLU A 25 -8.22 -4.28 -9.02
CA GLU A 25 -6.84 -4.20 -8.52
C GLU A 25 -6.12 -2.96 -9.04
N LEU A 26 -6.44 -2.56 -10.28
CA LEU A 26 -5.80 -1.37 -10.86
C LEU A 26 -6.15 -0.13 -10.06
N ASP A 27 -7.41 0.00 -9.63
CA ASP A 27 -7.82 1.14 -8.83
C ASP A 27 -7.11 1.15 -7.48
N ALA A 28 -6.96 -0.03 -6.86
CA ALA A 28 -6.22 -0.16 -5.61
C ALA A 28 -4.75 0.21 -5.80
N PHE A 29 -4.15 -0.25 -6.89
CA PHE A 29 -2.76 0.05 -7.20
C PHE A 29 -2.53 1.55 -7.40
N ARG A 30 -3.43 2.20 -8.13
CA ARG A 30 -3.35 3.65 -8.33
C ARG A 30 -3.47 4.41 -7.01
N ALA A 31 -4.35 3.96 -6.13
CA ALA A 31 -4.48 4.56 -4.80
C ALA A 31 -3.19 4.38 -3.99
N ALA A 32 -2.56 3.21 -4.09
CA ALA A 32 -1.29 2.95 -3.42
C ALA A 32 -0.18 3.87 -3.95
N GLN A 33 -0.16 4.11 -5.26
CA GLN A 33 0.81 5.03 -5.86
C GLN A 33 0.63 6.45 -5.33
N ARG A 34 -0.62 6.90 -5.19
CA ARG A 34 -0.90 8.22 -4.62
C ARG A 34 -0.46 8.28 -3.16
N LEU A 35 -0.73 7.24 -2.39
CA LEU A 35 -0.31 7.18 -1.00
C LEU A 35 1.21 7.22 -0.88
N ALA A 36 1.92 6.42 -1.68
CA ALA A 36 3.37 6.38 -1.66
C ALA A 36 3.96 7.76 -2.01
N ARG A 37 3.38 8.43 -3.00
CA ARG A 37 3.81 9.77 -3.40
C ARG A 37 3.60 10.78 -2.27
N GLU A 38 2.45 10.71 -1.61
CA GLU A 38 2.15 11.59 -0.49
C GLU A 38 3.12 11.36 0.67
N LEU A 39 3.41 10.10 0.99
CA LEU A 39 4.37 9.77 2.04
C LEU A 39 5.77 10.25 1.68
N SER A 40 6.16 10.09 0.41
CA SER A 40 7.46 10.58 -0.06
C SER A 40 7.59 12.08 0.13
N ARG A 41 6.51 12.82 -0.04
CA ARG A 41 6.50 14.26 0.10
C ARG A 41 6.47 14.71 1.55
N THR A 42 5.64 14.05 2.39
CA THR A 42 5.43 14.47 3.78
C THR A 42 6.44 13.84 4.74
N ARG A 43 7.00 12.69 4.38
CA ARG A 43 7.98 11.98 5.19
C ARG A 43 9.16 11.55 4.33
N PRO A 44 10.02 12.48 3.92
CA PRO A 44 11.12 12.16 3.00
C PRO A 44 12.12 11.14 3.56
N ASN A 45 12.16 10.94 4.87
CA ASN A 45 13.01 9.92 5.48
C ASN A 45 12.58 8.49 5.11
N LEU A 46 11.38 8.31 4.56
CA LEU A 46 10.91 6.99 4.12
C LEU A 46 11.26 6.67 2.66
N ARG A 47 11.82 7.64 1.94
CA ARG A 47 12.15 7.44 0.52
C ARG A 47 13.24 6.37 0.37
N GLY A 48 13.00 5.41 -0.52
CA GLY A 48 13.97 4.39 -0.86
C GLY A 48 14.15 3.28 0.16
N ASN A 49 13.45 3.35 1.30
CA ASN A 49 13.61 2.36 2.36
C ASN A 49 12.28 1.83 2.91
N THR A 50 11.17 2.26 2.32
CA THR A 50 9.83 1.87 2.78
C THR A 50 8.94 1.66 1.56
N TRP A 51 8.01 0.71 1.67
CA TRP A 51 7.10 0.35 0.60
C TRP A 51 5.67 0.33 1.10
N VAL A 52 4.74 0.69 0.21
CA VAL A 52 3.31 0.46 0.45
C VAL A 52 2.99 -0.90 -0.14
N ALA A 53 2.58 -1.84 0.71
CA ALA A 53 2.18 -3.17 0.29
C ALA A 53 0.66 -3.20 0.11
N VAL A 54 0.21 -3.48 -1.10
CA VAL A 54 -1.21 -3.63 -1.40
C VAL A 54 -1.55 -5.10 -1.29
N VAL A 55 -2.34 -5.47 -0.29
CA VAL A 55 -2.64 -6.88 -0.02
C VAL A 55 -4.15 -7.07 0.11
N THR A 56 -4.61 -8.27 -0.23
CA THR A 56 -6.02 -8.64 -0.09
C THR A 56 -6.30 -9.41 1.19
N ARG A 57 -5.27 -9.90 1.86
CA ARG A 57 -5.34 -10.75 3.05
C ARG A 57 -6.08 -12.06 2.81
N LYS A 58 -6.19 -12.47 1.55
CA LYS A 58 -6.72 -13.78 1.18
C LYS A 58 -5.56 -14.78 1.19
N ARG A 59 -5.89 -16.07 1.39
CA ARG A 59 -4.89 -17.13 1.45
C ARG A 59 -3.98 -17.12 0.21
N ASP A 60 -4.56 -16.94 -0.97
CA ASP A 60 -3.84 -16.97 -2.24
C ASP A 60 -3.65 -15.58 -2.83
N GLY A 61 -3.84 -14.54 -2.02
CA GLY A 61 -3.74 -13.18 -2.51
C GLY A 61 -2.30 -12.77 -2.76
N ASP A 62 -2.08 -12.13 -3.91
CA ASP A 62 -0.78 -11.56 -4.23
C ASP A 62 -0.62 -10.23 -3.52
N ALA A 63 0.63 -9.88 -3.24
CA ALA A 63 0.97 -8.58 -2.70
C ALA A 63 1.69 -7.78 -3.77
N TYR A 64 1.34 -6.50 -3.88
CA TYR A 64 2.02 -5.56 -4.77
C TYR A 64 2.72 -4.52 -3.92
N TYR A 65 3.90 -4.11 -4.32
CA TYR A 65 4.71 -3.19 -3.54
C TYR A 65 4.97 -1.92 -4.34
N VAL A 66 4.73 -0.78 -3.71
CA VAL A 66 5.00 0.53 -4.32
C VAL A 66 6.03 1.23 -3.44
N SER A 67 7.17 1.59 -4.00
CA SER A 67 8.21 2.29 -3.27
C SER A 67 7.76 3.70 -2.88
N VAL A 68 8.04 4.06 -1.64
CA VAL A 68 7.80 5.41 -1.16
C VAL A 68 8.84 6.39 -1.69
#